data_64e3912fd65079a8f87de210dedc7a5d
#
_entry.id   64e3912fd65079a8f87de210dedc7a5d
#
_cell.length_a   1.000
_cell.length_b   1.000
_cell.length_c   1.000
_cell.angle_alpha   90.00
_cell.angle_beta   90.00
_cell.angle_gamma   90.00
#
_symmetry.space_group_name_H-M   'P 1'
#
loop_
_entity.id
_entity.type
_entity.pdbx_description
1 polymer ?
#
loop_
_entity_poly.entity_id
_entity_poly.type
_entity_poly.pdbx_seq_one_letter_code
_entity_poly.pdbx_strand_id
1 'polypeptide(L)'
;MKRHGIEPLVTIYHWDLPQWIEDEGGWANRRTVERFERFADVLFREFGADVPKWITINEPWCAAMLGYGTGEHAPGKTDWGEAIRASHHLLLAHGKAVQAYRRLGLKGEIGITLNLDSNEPLSDAEEDRMAQVRHDGYLNRWFLDPLFKGGYPEDMMEWYRPWVGEFDFIEPGDLETIREPGDFFGINYYNRNLVKAGDRHSLLKADYEVPPDSEVTDMGWEVHPESLYRLLARLRDEYTSLPIYVTENGAAAADKLEDGAVRDEPRIRYVKAHLEQCLRFTREGGRLAGYYLWSFLDNFEWAWGYAKRFGAVYVDYETLERTPKDSAIWYGKVARSGVLPP
;
A
#
# COMPACT_ATOMS: atom_id res chain seq x y z
N MET A 1 -12.66 -3.12 20.05
CA MET A 1 -12.50 -4.20 19.09
C MET A 1 -12.56 -5.56 19.78
N LYS A 2 -11.63 -5.96 20.65
CA LYS A 2 -11.60 -7.29 21.32
C LYS A 2 -12.90 -7.71 22.03
N ARG A 3 -13.60 -6.78 22.74
CA ARG A 3 -14.89 -7.07 23.38
C ARG A 3 -16.00 -7.52 22.39
N HIS A 4 -15.80 -7.24 21.11
CA HIS A 4 -16.73 -7.62 20.03
C HIS A 4 -16.19 -8.75 19.15
N GLY A 5 -15.12 -9.43 19.58
CA GLY A 5 -14.50 -10.50 18.82
C GLY A 5 -13.77 -10.05 17.56
N ILE A 6 -13.40 -8.77 17.49
CA ILE A 6 -12.67 -8.19 16.35
C ILE A 6 -11.17 -8.21 16.67
N GLU A 7 -10.40 -8.92 15.87
CA GLU A 7 -8.94 -8.98 15.97
C GLU A 7 -8.32 -7.72 15.36
N PRO A 8 -7.50 -6.97 16.11
CA PRO A 8 -6.81 -5.79 15.57
C PRO A 8 -5.59 -6.19 14.74
N LEU A 9 -5.42 -5.57 13.57
CA LEU A 9 -4.19 -5.49 12.80
C LEU A 9 -3.76 -4.03 12.83
N VAL A 10 -2.68 -3.73 13.57
CA VAL A 10 -2.29 -2.35 13.87
C VAL A 10 -1.14 -1.92 12.98
N THR A 11 -1.31 -0.79 12.30
CA THR A 11 -0.26 -0.15 11.50
C THR A 11 0.47 0.89 12.35
N ILE A 12 1.82 0.80 12.43
CA ILE A 12 2.64 1.70 13.23
C ILE A 12 2.84 3.04 12.52
N TYR A 13 3.13 3.02 11.22
CA TYR A 13 3.33 4.21 10.42
C TYR A 13 2.43 4.21 9.19
N HIS A 14 1.58 5.26 9.11
CA HIS A 14 0.69 5.50 7.98
C HIS A 14 0.77 6.98 7.56
N TRP A 15 2.02 7.45 7.39
CA TRP A 15 2.49 8.72 6.80
C TRP A 15 2.50 9.93 7.74
N ASP A 16 2.02 9.79 8.96
CA ASP A 16 2.05 10.84 9.98
C ASP A 16 3.44 10.94 10.63
N LEU A 17 4.33 11.73 10.03
CA LEU A 17 5.64 12.00 10.61
C LEU A 17 5.55 13.25 11.51
N PRO A 18 6.05 13.22 12.76
CA PRO A 18 6.12 14.41 13.60
C PRO A 18 6.93 15.54 12.93
N GLN A 19 6.40 16.76 12.95
CA GLN A 19 7.01 17.91 12.27
C GLN A 19 8.48 18.13 12.66
N TRP A 20 8.82 17.97 13.92
CA TRP A 20 10.20 18.15 14.38
C TRP A 20 11.19 17.12 13.80
N ILE A 21 10.70 15.92 13.39
CA ILE A 21 11.53 14.94 12.68
C ILE A 21 11.73 15.41 11.24
N GLU A 22 10.67 15.94 10.60
CA GLU A 22 10.77 16.47 9.23
C GLU A 22 11.70 17.69 9.19
N ASP A 23 11.65 18.57 10.20
CA ASP A 23 12.55 19.73 10.33
C ASP A 23 14.03 19.33 10.41
N GLU A 24 14.32 18.08 10.83
CA GLU A 24 15.66 17.50 10.86
C GLU A 24 15.98 16.68 9.60
N GLY A 25 15.13 16.71 8.56
CA GLY A 25 15.31 16.04 7.27
C GLY A 25 14.44 14.82 7.03
N GLY A 26 13.53 14.51 7.95
CA GLY A 26 12.50 13.48 7.78
C GLY A 26 13.05 12.11 7.41
N TRP A 27 12.38 11.40 6.50
CA TRP A 27 12.83 10.09 6.04
C TRP A 27 14.09 10.11 5.18
N ALA A 28 14.48 11.26 4.61
CA ALA A 28 15.76 11.40 3.95
C ALA A 28 16.97 11.37 4.92
N ASN A 29 16.72 11.59 6.23
CA ASN A 29 17.69 11.49 7.29
C ASN A 29 17.68 10.11 7.96
N ARG A 30 18.81 9.39 7.91
CA ARG A 30 18.97 8.05 8.50
C ARG A 30 18.60 7.98 9.99
N ARG A 31 18.78 9.07 10.75
CA ARG A 31 18.38 9.11 12.17
C ARG A 31 16.89 8.84 12.40
N THR A 32 16.04 9.06 11.40
CA THR A 32 14.62 8.75 11.47
C THR A 32 14.38 7.25 11.65
N VAL A 33 15.23 6.41 11.07
CA VAL A 33 15.18 4.95 11.24
C VAL A 33 15.30 4.55 12.72
N GLU A 34 16.29 5.11 13.43
CA GLU A 34 16.50 4.83 14.85
C GLU A 34 15.33 5.34 15.73
N ARG A 35 14.79 6.49 15.36
CA ARG A 35 13.62 7.07 16.06
C ARG A 35 12.38 6.21 15.87
N PHE A 36 12.19 5.72 14.66
CA PHE A 36 11.09 4.80 14.35
C PHE A 36 11.23 3.48 15.10
N GLU A 37 12.43 2.89 15.16
CA GLU A 37 12.69 1.68 15.95
C GLU A 37 12.31 1.89 17.43
N ARG A 38 12.69 3.03 18.03
CA ARG A 38 12.32 3.35 19.41
C ARG A 38 10.82 3.52 19.58
N PHE A 39 10.15 4.19 18.64
CA PHE A 39 8.71 4.34 18.68
C PHE A 39 8.00 2.99 18.59
N ALA A 40 8.42 2.14 17.67
CA ALA A 40 7.90 0.77 17.54
C ALA A 40 8.14 -0.06 18.82
N ASP A 41 9.34 0.00 19.42
CA ASP A 41 9.66 -0.70 20.68
C ASP A 41 8.73 -0.27 21.82
N VAL A 42 8.43 1.01 21.95
CA VAL A 42 7.46 1.52 22.96
C VAL A 42 6.07 0.94 22.71
N LEU A 43 5.58 0.98 21.46
CA LEU A 43 4.26 0.42 21.11
C LEU A 43 4.20 -1.08 21.39
N PHE A 44 5.24 -1.81 21.07
CA PHE A 44 5.31 -3.25 21.30
C PHE A 44 5.31 -3.60 22.80
N ARG A 45 6.00 -2.82 23.65
CA ARG A 45 5.99 -3.03 25.09
C ARG A 45 4.65 -2.74 25.72
N GLU A 46 4.01 -1.64 25.31
CA GLU A 46 2.75 -1.19 25.89
C GLU A 46 1.55 -2.01 25.40
N PHE A 47 1.53 -2.40 24.11
CA PHE A 47 0.36 -2.99 23.47
C PHE A 47 0.58 -4.40 22.91
N GLY A 48 1.80 -4.93 22.93
CA GLY A 48 2.13 -6.20 22.29
C GLY A 48 1.38 -7.40 22.84
N ALA A 49 0.94 -7.36 24.12
CA ALA A 49 0.10 -8.40 24.71
C ALA A 49 -1.35 -8.36 24.18
N ASP A 50 -1.77 -7.22 23.66
CA ASP A 50 -3.15 -6.95 23.23
C ASP A 50 -3.32 -6.95 21.72
N VAL A 51 -2.27 -6.68 20.97
CA VAL A 51 -2.26 -6.59 19.50
C VAL A 51 -1.61 -7.83 18.91
N PRO A 52 -2.40 -8.72 18.30
CA PRO A 52 -1.87 -9.97 17.73
C PRO A 52 -1.12 -9.78 16.42
N LYS A 53 -1.40 -8.70 15.67
CA LYS A 53 -0.78 -8.46 14.36
C LYS A 53 -0.37 -6.99 14.18
N TRP A 54 0.83 -6.79 13.64
CA TRP A 54 1.41 -5.48 13.41
C TRP A 54 1.84 -5.30 11.96
N ILE A 55 1.48 -4.16 11.36
CA ILE A 55 2.10 -3.65 10.14
C ILE A 55 3.09 -2.57 10.55
N THR A 56 4.34 -2.73 10.18
CA THR A 56 5.38 -1.74 10.51
C THR A 56 5.16 -0.42 9.79
N ILE A 57 5.06 -0.50 8.47
CA ILE A 57 4.93 0.65 7.57
C ILE A 57 3.87 0.32 6.52
N ASN A 58 2.95 1.25 6.32
CA ASN A 58 2.03 1.25 5.20
C ASN A 58 2.62 2.01 4.03
N GLU A 59 2.68 1.38 2.86
CA GLU A 59 3.00 2.00 1.59
C GLU A 59 4.24 2.91 1.60
N PRO A 60 5.43 2.37 1.80
CA PRO A 60 6.66 3.17 1.81
C PRO A 60 6.87 3.93 0.49
N TRP A 61 6.31 3.44 -0.62
CA TRP A 61 6.33 4.16 -1.90
C TRP A 61 5.58 5.50 -1.80
N CYS A 62 4.36 5.51 -1.27
CA CYS A 62 3.59 6.75 -1.11
C CYS A 62 4.32 7.74 -0.22
N ALA A 63 4.81 7.30 0.94
CA ALA A 63 5.55 8.16 1.86
C ALA A 63 6.81 8.76 1.21
N ALA A 64 7.57 7.96 0.44
CA ALA A 64 8.81 8.40 -0.19
C ALA A 64 8.58 9.16 -1.50
N MET A 65 7.88 8.54 -2.46
CA MET A 65 7.82 9.07 -3.82
C MET A 65 6.81 10.22 -3.94
N LEU A 66 5.66 10.13 -3.28
CA LEU A 66 4.68 11.22 -3.28
C LEU A 66 5.06 12.34 -2.31
N GLY A 67 5.70 12.01 -1.19
CA GLY A 67 6.11 12.99 -0.18
C GLY A 67 7.37 13.77 -0.54
N TYR A 68 8.37 13.10 -1.09
CA TYR A 68 9.70 13.69 -1.35
C TYR A 68 10.02 13.86 -2.83
N GLY A 69 9.34 13.11 -3.74
CA GLY A 69 9.63 13.12 -5.17
C GLY A 69 8.69 13.99 -6.00
N THR A 70 7.38 13.77 -5.90
CA THR A 70 6.38 14.57 -6.63
C THR A 70 5.88 15.77 -5.85
N GLY A 71 5.97 15.73 -4.52
CA GLY A 71 5.43 16.76 -3.64
C GLY A 71 3.91 16.75 -3.49
N GLU A 72 3.24 15.71 -3.96
CA GLU A 72 1.79 15.56 -3.87
C GLU A 72 1.30 15.36 -2.43
N HIS A 73 2.10 14.63 -1.63
CA HIS A 73 1.83 14.40 -0.21
C HIS A 73 2.81 15.19 0.68
N ALA A 74 2.50 15.31 1.97
CA ALA A 74 3.44 15.84 2.94
C ALA A 74 4.73 14.98 2.95
N PRO A 75 5.91 15.59 3.07
CA PRO A 75 6.19 17.00 3.36
C PRO A 75 6.15 17.95 2.16
N GLY A 76 5.79 17.51 0.96
CA GLY A 76 5.64 18.35 -0.21
C GLY A 76 6.97 18.69 -0.92
N LYS A 77 7.98 17.84 -0.79
CA LYS A 77 9.27 17.99 -1.45
C LYS A 77 9.24 17.46 -2.87
N THR A 78 10.10 18.01 -3.73
CA THR A 78 10.19 17.63 -5.15
C THR A 78 11.63 17.29 -5.53
N ASP A 79 12.27 16.39 -4.76
CA ASP A 79 13.63 15.93 -4.95
C ASP A 79 13.67 14.41 -5.05
N TRP A 80 13.98 13.90 -6.25
CA TRP A 80 14.03 12.45 -6.49
C TRP A 80 15.19 11.77 -5.74
N GLY A 81 16.28 12.47 -5.47
CA GLY A 81 17.38 11.94 -4.66
C GLY A 81 16.96 11.74 -3.21
N GLU A 82 16.23 12.71 -2.63
CA GLU A 82 15.64 12.55 -1.29
C GLU A 82 14.57 11.44 -1.26
N ALA A 83 13.73 11.32 -2.30
CA ALA A 83 12.70 10.29 -2.38
C ALA A 83 13.30 8.87 -2.40
N ILE A 84 14.32 8.64 -3.23
CA ILE A 84 15.00 7.35 -3.33
C ILE A 84 15.73 7.02 -2.01
N ARG A 85 16.36 7.99 -1.36
CA ARG A 85 16.97 7.84 -0.04
C ARG A 85 15.92 7.53 1.04
N ALA A 86 14.79 8.24 1.03
CA ALA A 86 13.69 8.03 1.97
C ALA A 86 13.09 6.61 1.82
N SER A 87 12.95 6.10 0.59
CA SER A 87 12.46 4.75 0.34
C SER A 87 13.34 3.67 0.98
N HIS A 88 14.67 3.84 0.90
CA HIS A 88 15.62 2.96 1.56
C HIS A 88 15.49 3.01 3.08
N HIS A 89 15.42 4.21 3.66
CA HIS A 89 15.30 4.36 5.11
C HIS A 89 13.97 3.83 5.66
N LEU A 90 12.88 3.94 4.91
CA LEU A 90 11.60 3.32 5.27
C LEU A 90 11.71 1.79 5.32
N LEU A 91 12.32 1.17 4.31
CA LEU A 91 12.54 -0.27 4.32
C LEU A 91 13.48 -0.71 5.44
N LEU A 92 14.54 0.06 5.70
CA LEU A 92 15.45 -0.20 6.81
C LEU A 92 14.74 -0.07 8.17
N ALA A 93 13.85 0.92 8.32
CA ALA A 93 13.03 1.10 9.51
C ALA A 93 12.07 -0.07 9.72
N HIS A 94 11.50 -0.64 8.66
CA HIS A 94 10.74 -1.88 8.73
C HIS A 94 11.58 -2.99 9.36
N GLY A 95 12.73 -3.29 8.82
CA GLY A 95 13.60 -4.38 9.31
C GLY A 95 14.00 -4.17 10.77
N LYS A 96 14.35 -2.93 11.16
CA LYS A 96 14.66 -2.57 12.55
C LYS A 96 13.47 -2.79 13.49
N ALA A 97 12.26 -2.46 13.05
CA ALA A 97 11.05 -2.72 13.84
C ALA A 97 10.79 -4.23 14.00
N VAL A 98 10.98 -5.03 12.95
CA VAL A 98 10.87 -6.49 13.04
C VAL A 98 11.89 -7.05 14.05
N GLN A 99 13.15 -6.61 13.99
CA GLN A 99 14.16 -7.00 14.96
C GLN A 99 13.80 -6.61 16.39
N ALA A 100 13.27 -5.40 16.60
CA ALA A 100 12.79 -4.95 17.91
C ALA A 100 11.65 -5.84 18.44
N TYR A 101 10.68 -6.17 17.58
CA TYR A 101 9.58 -7.06 17.91
C TYR A 101 10.09 -8.46 18.34
N ARG A 102 11.04 -9.03 17.59
CA ARG A 102 11.63 -10.35 17.89
C ARG A 102 12.41 -10.33 19.21
N ARG A 103 13.17 -9.26 19.50
CA ARG A 103 13.92 -9.12 20.79
C ARG A 103 13.00 -9.15 22.01
N LEU A 104 11.76 -8.71 21.88
CA LEU A 104 10.78 -8.72 22.97
C LEU A 104 10.11 -10.10 23.16
N GLY A 105 10.32 -11.06 22.28
CA GLY A 105 9.76 -12.40 22.37
C GLY A 105 8.22 -12.44 22.28
N LEU A 106 7.61 -11.46 21.62
CA LEU A 106 6.17 -11.39 21.42
C LEU A 106 5.69 -12.53 20.51
N LYS A 107 4.48 -13.03 20.77
CA LYS A 107 3.94 -14.22 20.08
C LYS A 107 3.01 -13.91 18.92
N GLY A 108 2.73 -12.64 18.68
CA GLY A 108 1.91 -12.21 17.56
C GLY A 108 2.70 -12.22 16.25
N GLU A 109 2.10 -11.67 15.22
CA GLU A 109 2.64 -11.60 13.86
C GLU A 109 3.04 -10.17 13.51
N ILE A 110 4.07 -10.00 12.68
CA ILE A 110 4.54 -8.70 12.19
C ILE A 110 4.85 -8.79 10.70
N GLY A 111 4.47 -7.76 9.95
CA GLY A 111 4.72 -7.66 8.51
C GLY A 111 4.83 -6.21 8.04
N ILE A 112 4.89 -6.03 6.74
CA ILE A 112 4.86 -4.74 6.03
C ILE A 112 3.73 -4.76 5.01
N THR A 113 3.19 -3.60 4.67
CA THR A 113 2.21 -3.44 3.59
C THR A 113 2.77 -2.57 2.48
N LEU A 114 2.72 -3.07 1.25
CA LEU A 114 3.09 -2.32 0.05
C LEU A 114 1.86 -2.02 -0.80
N ASN A 115 1.80 -0.82 -1.37
CA ASN A 115 0.93 -0.56 -2.50
C ASN A 115 1.59 -1.09 -3.77
N LEU A 116 0.90 -1.98 -4.44
CA LEU A 116 1.41 -2.65 -5.66
C LEU A 116 0.37 -2.61 -6.75
N ASP A 117 0.81 -2.61 -7.99
CA ASP A 117 -0.07 -2.74 -9.14
C ASP A 117 0.31 -3.91 -10.06
N SER A 118 -0.62 -4.25 -10.92
CA SER A 118 -0.33 -5.04 -12.10
C SER A 118 -0.26 -4.08 -13.27
N ASN A 119 0.93 -3.85 -13.80
CA ASN A 119 1.15 -2.92 -14.89
C ASN A 119 1.41 -3.66 -16.20
N GLU A 120 0.92 -3.07 -17.29
CA GLU A 120 1.03 -3.63 -18.64
C GLU A 120 1.48 -2.51 -19.59
N PRO A 121 2.28 -2.82 -20.63
CA PRO A 121 2.56 -1.83 -21.65
C PRO A 121 1.29 -1.52 -22.47
N LEU A 122 1.09 -0.25 -22.84
CA LEU A 122 -0.08 0.16 -23.61
C LEU A 122 -0.09 -0.48 -25.01
N SER A 123 1.07 -0.71 -25.59
CA SER A 123 1.24 -1.36 -26.89
C SER A 123 2.44 -2.30 -26.90
N ASP A 124 2.59 -3.04 -28.02
CA ASP A 124 3.75 -3.91 -28.26
C ASP A 124 5.03 -3.14 -28.68
N ALA A 125 4.99 -1.80 -28.75
CA ALA A 125 6.14 -0.98 -29.05
C ALA A 125 7.23 -1.15 -27.97
N GLU A 126 8.49 -1.18 -28.39
CA GLU A 126 9.62 -1.41 -27.47
C GLU A 126 9.73 -0.30 -26.42
N GLU A 127 9.48 0.95 -26.81
CA GLU A 127 9.47 2.09 -25.89
C GLU A 127 8.41 1.97 -24.80
N ASP A 128 7.21 1.45 -25.11
CA ASP A 128 6.14 1.23 -24.11
C ASP A 128 6.50 0.09 -23.16
N ARG A 129 7.09 -1.00 -23.67
CA ARG A 129 7.60 -2.09 -22.84
C ARG A 129 8.70 -1.63 -21.90
N MET A 130 9.63 -0.82 -22.38
CA MET A 130 10.70 -0.26 -21.54
C MET A 130 10.14 0.71 -20.49
N ALA A 131 9.13 1.52 -20.84
CA ALA A 131 8.44 2.39 -19.87
C ALA A 131 7.72 1.57 -18.80
N GLN A 132 7.04 0.48 -19.18
CA GLN A 132 6.40 -0.43 -18.25
C GLN A 132 7.40 -1.12 -17.31
N VAL A 133 8.55 -1.58 -17.80
CA VAL A 133 9.61 -2.17 -16.97
C VAL A 133 10.14 -1.17 -15.93
N ARG A 134 10.31 0.10 -16.32
CA ARG A 134 10.71 1.17 -15.38
C ARG A 134 9.62 1.44 -14.35
N HIS A 135 8.35 1.48 -14.77
CA HIS A 135 7.23 1.65 -13.85
C HIS A 135 7.15 0.49 -12.84
N ASP A 136 7.26 -0.76 -13.30
CA ASP A 136 7.34 -1.93 -12.42
C ASP A 136 8.53 -1.86 -11.46
N GLY A 137 9.67 -1.39 -11.96
CA GLY A 137 10.84 -1.11 -11.14
C GLY A 137 10.55 -0.09 -10.04
N TYR A 138 9.91 1.01 -10.38
CA TYR A 138 9.64 2.12 -9.50
C TYR A 138 8.60 1.83 -8.41
N LEU A 139 7.48 1.18 -8.79
CA LEU A 139 6.38 0.94 -7.86
C LEU A 139 6.52 -0.41 -7.14
N ASN A 140 6.88 -1.46 -7.86
CA ASN A 140 6.88 -2.82 -7.33
C ASN A 140 8.28 -3.28 -6.92
N ARG A 141 9.21 -3.44 -7.89
CA ARG A 141 10.49 -4.15 -7.67
C ARG A 141 11.45 -3.41 -6.74
N TRP A 142 11.45 -2.08 -6.73
CA TRP A 142 12.27 -1.28 -5.81
C TRP A 142 11.99 -1.56 -4.34
N PHE A 143 10.76 -1.97 -4.02
CA PHE A 143 10.35 -2.31 -2.66
C PHE A 143 10.33 -3.82 -2.42
N LEU A 144 9.91 -4.62 -3.40
CA LEU A 144 9.85 -6.07 -3.27
C LEU A 144 11.22 -6.75 -3.23
N ASP A 145 12.14 -6.37 -4.14
CA ASP A 145 13.41 -7.06 -4.29
C ASP A 145 14.29 -6.97 -3.02
N PRO A 146 14.47 -5.82 -2.36
CA PRO A 146 15.24 -5.77 -1.11
C PRO A 146 14.59 -6.55 0.03
N LEU A 147 13.27 -6.60 0.11
CA LEU A 147 12.54 -7.37 1.14
C LEU A 147 12.67 -8.88 0.97
N PHE A 148 12.62 -9.38 -0.27
CA PHE A 148 12.51 -10.82 -0.53
C PHE A 148 13.75 -11.42 -1.20
N LYS A 149 14.48 -10.65 -2.02
CA LYS A 149 15.68 -11.10 -2.75
C LYS A 149 16.98 -10.59 -2.13
N GLY A 150 16.92 -9.56 -1.26
CA GLY A 150 18.05 -9.03 -0.52
C GLY A 150 18.94 -8.07 -1.34
N GLY A 151 18.42 -7.47 -2.39
CA GLY A 151 19.12 -6.47 -3.21
C GLY A 151 18.15 -5.61 -4.00
N TYR A 152 18.56 -4.43 -4.39
CA TYR A 152 17.79 -3.58 -5.30
C TYR A 152 17.93 -4.07 -6.75
N PRO A 153 16.90 -3.87 -7.62
CA PRO A 153 16.99 -4.24 -9.03
C PRO A 153 18.07 -3.39 -9.74
N GLU A 154 19.00 -4.06 -10.41
CA GLU A 154 20.17 -3.44 -11.03
C GLU A 154 19.81 -2.38 -12.08
N ASP A 155 18.79 -2.65 -12.90
CA ASP A 155 18.25 -1.72 -13.89
C ASP A 155 17.75 -0.42 -13.26
N MET A 156 17.12 -0.50 -12.08
CA MET A 156 16.65 0.67 -11.36
C MET A 156 17.78 1.40 -10.62
N MET A 157 18.78 0.69 -10.12
CA MET A 157 19.97 1.33 -9.58
C MET A 157 20.72 2.13 -10.67
N GLU A 158 20.85 1.57 -11.86
CA GLU A 158 21.42 2.29 -13.00
C GLU A 158 20.55 3.50 -13.39
N TRP A 159 19.22 3.30 -13.46
CA TRP A 159 18.26 4.35 -13.78
C TRP A 159 18.28 5.52 -12.78
N TYR A 160 18.42 5.23 -11.49
CA TYR A 160 18.41 6.23 -10.41
C TYR A 160 19.75 6.94 -10.18
N ARG A 161 20.85 6.39 -10.68
CA ARG A 161 22.20 6.95 -10.48
C ARG A 161 22.34 8.45 -10.77
N PRO A 162 21.68 9.04 -11.81
CA PRO A 162 21.74 10.48 -12.04
C PRO A 162 21.26 11.35 -10.89
N TRP A 163 20.38 10.83 -10.02
CA TRP A 163 19.81 11.58 -8.89
C TRP A 163 20.52 11.31 -7.57
N VAL A 164 21.10 10.14 -7.38
CA VAL A 164 21.65 9.70 -6.08
C VAL A 164 23.16 9.40 -6.10
N GLY A 165 23.79 9.37 -7.26
CA GLY A 165 25.21 9.02 -7.38
C GLY A 165 25.48 7.54 -7.05
N GLU A 166 26.42 7.28 -6.16
CA GLU A 166 26.91 5.93 -5.84
C GLU A 166 26.10 5.22 -4.73
N PHE A 167 24.92 5.70 -4.37
CA PHE A 167 24.06 5.12 -3.33
C PHE A 167 24.76 5.03 -1.96
N ASP A 168 25.51 6.05 -1.60
CA ASP A 168 26.29 6.15 -0.37
C ASP A 168 25.48 6.08 0.93
N PHE A 169 24.15 6.22 0.83
CA PHE A 169 23.21 6.05 1.92
C PHE A 169 22.89 4.59 2.25
N ILE A 170 23.25 3.65 1.38
CA ILE A 170 23.14 2.20 1.63
C ILE A 170 24.41 1.75 2.35
N GLU A 171 24.30 1.48 3.64
CA GLU A 171 25.43 1.06 4.45
C GLU A 171 25.53 -0.48 4.53
N PRO A 172 26.73 -1.02 4.80
CA PRO A 172 26.89 -2.46 5.04
C PRO A 172 25.94 -2.97 6.15
N GLY A 173 25.21 -4.04 5.87
CA GLY A 173 24.24 -4.63 6.78
C GLY A 173 22.80 -4.11 6.64
N ASP A 174 22.57 -3.08 5.83
CA ASP A 174 21.22 -2.55 5.64
C ASP A 174 20.30 -3.54 4.92
N LEU A 175 20.78 -4.16 3.84
CA LEU A 175 19.98 -5.11 3.07
C LEU A 175 19.64 -6.38 3.86
N GLU A 176 20.55 -6.83 4.70
CA GLU A 176 20.28 -7.94 5.64
C GLU A 176 19.22 -7.54 6.66
N THR A 177 19.26 -6.30 7.17
CA THR A 177 18.25 -5.78 8.10
C THR A 177 16.88 -5.61 7.41
N ILE A 178 16.85 -5.07 6.20
CA ILE A 178 15.61 -4.91 5.41
C ILE A 178 14.94 -6.27 5.18
N ARG A 179 15.74 -7.31 4.92
CA ARG A 179 15.27 -8.66 4.66
C ARG A 179 14.91 -9.45 5.93
N GLU A 180 14.89 -8.83 7.11
CA GLU A 180 14.48 -9.51 8.34
C GLU A 180 13.10 -10.17 8.16
N PRO A 181 12.93 -11.50 8.41
CA PRO A 181 11.71 -12.20 8.05
C PRO A 181 10.49 -11.71 8.81
N GLY A 182 9.47 -11.25 8.08
CA GLY A 182 8.13 -11.05 8.60
C GLY A 182 7.34 -12.36 8.71
N ASP A 183 6.16 -12.29 9.32
CA ASP A 183 5.24 -13.44 9.48
C ASP A 183 4.17 -13.47 8.38
N PHE A 184 3.87 -12.33 7.79
CA PHE A 184 2.93 -12.15 6.69
C PHE A 184 3.38 -11.00 5.78
N PHE A 185 2.75 -10.91 4.63
CA PHE A 185 2.92 -9.81 3.69
C PHE A 185 1.59 -9.14 3.37
N GLY A 186 1.50 -7.84 3.54
CA GLY A 186 0.34 -7.02 3.21
C GLY A 186 0.46 -6.36 1.85
N ILE A 187 -0.63 -6.31 1.11
CA ILE A 187 -0.73 -5.57 -0.14
C ILE A 187 -1.95 -4.65 -0.13
N ASN A 188 -1.79 -3.44 -0.63
CA ASN A 188 -2.87 -2.55 -0.99
C ASN A 188 -2.98 -2.55 -2.52
N TYR A 189 -4.18 -2.81 -3.03
CA TYR A 189 -4.44 -2.86 -4.46
C TYR A 189 -5.71 -2.08 -4.79
N TYR A 190 -5.66 -1.23 -5.81
CA TYR A 190 -6.80 -0.43 -6.24
C TYR A 190 -7.09 -0.54 -7.74
N ASN A 191 -6.06 -0.51 -8.57
CA ASN A 191 -6.19 -0.51 -10.02
C ASN A 191 -4.96 -1.14 -10.69
N ARG A 192 -5.04 -1.34 -12.01
CA ARG A 192 -3.86 -1.54 -12.84
C ARG A 192 -3.41 -0.24 -13.48
N ASN A 193 -2.21 -0.23 -14.03
CA ASN A 193 -1.70 0.83 -14.88
C ASN A 193 -1.36 0.31 -16.28
N LEU A 194 -1.89 0.95 -17.33
CA LEU A 194 -1.40 0.80 -18.69
C LEU A 194 -0.36 1.89 -18.95
N VAL A 195 0.86 1.47 -19.23
CA VAL A 195 2.04 2.33 -19.28
C VAL A 195 2.52 2.49 -20.72
N LYS A 196 2.77 3.72 -21.12
CA LYS A 196 3.43 4.04 -22.39
C LYS A 196 4.63 4.96 -22.18
N ALA A 197 5.51 5.03 -23.16
CA ALA A 197 6.57 6.02 -23.21
C ALA A 197 5.97 7.43 -23.25
N GLY A 198 6.53 8.37 -22.49
CA GLY A 198 6.04 9.75 -22.40
C GLY A 198 6.82 10.57 -21.40
N ASP A 199 6.47 11.84 -21.27
CA ASP A 199 7.23 12.81 -20.48
C ASP A 199 6.49 13.33 -19.24
N ARG A 200 5.24 12.92 -19.00
CA ARG A 200 4.45 13.41 -17.86
C ARG A 200 5.07 13.02 -16.53
N HIS A 201 5.50 11.78 -16.41
CA HIS A 201 6.27 11.35 -15.23
C HIS A 201 7.76 11.62 -15.45
N SER A 202 8.27 12.69 -14.88
CA SER A 202 9.62 13.20 -15.14
C SER A 202 10.74 12.18 -14.83
N LEU A 203 10.60 11.40 -13.74
CA LEU A 203 11.56 10.38 -13.35
C LEU A 203 11.50 9.17 -14.29
N LEU A 204 10.31 8.67 -14.65
CA LEU A 204 10.15 7.40 -15.36
C LEU A 204 10.15 7.53 -16.88
N LYS A 205 9.96 8.74 -17.39
CA LYS A 205 9.71 8.95 -18.82
C LYS A 205 8.56 8.07 -19.32
N ALA A 206 7.45 8.14 -18.62
CA ALA A 206 6.27 7.34 -18.83
C ALA A 206 4.99 8.18 -18.68
N ASP A 207 3.96 7.77 -19.41
CA ASP A 207 2.59 8.25 -19.26
C ASP A 207 1.67 7.07 -18.96
N TYR A 208 0.51 7.35 -18.40
CA TYR A 208 -0.51 6.33 -18.07
C TYR A 208 -1.79 6.58 -18.84
N GLU A 209 -2.42 5.51 -19.28
CA GLU A 209 -3.68 5.55 -20.00
C GLU A 209 -4.74 4.69 -19.32
N VAL A 210 -5.97 5.17 -19.36
CA VAL A 210 -7.15 4.38 -19.00
C VAL A 210 -7.95 4.16 -20.29
N PRO A 211 -8.29 2.90 -20.64
CA PRO A 211 -9.07 2.63 -21.84
C PRO A 211 -10.40 3.39 -21.80
N PRO A 212 -10.81 4.02 -22.92
CA PRO A 212 -11.98 4.91 -22.94
C PRO A 212 -13.30 4.26 -22.52
N ASP A 213 -13.42 2.95 -22.73
CA ASP A 213 -14.63 2.17 -22.41
C ASP A 213 -14.56 1.46 -21.05
N SER A 214 -13.50 1.69 -20.26
CA SER A 214 -13.34 1.08 -18.94
C SER A 214 -14.25 1.73 -17.90
N GLU A 215 -14.81 0.91 -17.00
CA GLU A 215 -15.39 1.42 -15.76
C GLU A 215 -14.28 2.04 -14.91
N VAL A 216 -14.53 3.24 -14.39
CA VAL A 216 -13.59 3.95 -13.52
C VAL A 216 -14.25 4.35 -12.19
N THR A 217 -13.42 4.41 -11.13
CA THR A 217 -13.84 4.95 -9.84
C THR A 217 -13.90 6.48 -9.88
N ASP A 218 -14.40 7.10 -8.81
CA ASP A 218 -14.39 8.57 -8.67
C ASP A 218 -12.97 9.17 -8.61
N MET A 219 -11.94 8.33 -8.39
CA MET A 219 -10.52 8.69 -8.54
C MET A 219 -10.06 8.72 -10.00
N GLY A 220 -10.87 8.25 -10.95
CA GLY A 220 -10.46 8.04 -12.33
C GLY A 220 -9.63 6.76 -12.54
N TRP A 221 -9.56 5.88 -11.56
CA TRP A 221 -8.84 4.62 -11.63
C TRP A 221 -9.67 3.54 -12.31
N GLU A 222 -9.06 2.81 -13.23
CA GLU A 222 -9.71 1.71 -13.92
C GLU A 222 -10.13 0.60 -12.95
N VAL A 223 -11.35 0.10 -13.09
CA VAL A 223 -11.84 -1.07 -12.36
C VAL A 223 -11.42 -2.33 -13.09
N HIS A 224 -10.35 -2.98 -12.64
CA HIS A 224 -9.80 -4.17 -13.29
C HIS A 224 -9.46 -5.28 -12.29
N PRO A 225 -10.47 -6.04 -11.81
CA PRO A 225 -10.29 -7.02 -10.72
C PRO A 225 -9.31 -8.15 -11.05
N GLU A 226 -9.25 -8.59 -12.31
CA GLU A 226 -8.36 -9.69 -12.71
C GLU A 226 -6.88 -9.38 -12.46
N SER A 227 -6.49 -8.12 -12.49
CA SER A 227 -5.12 -7.71 -12.19
C SER A 227 -4.74 -7.93 -10.73
N LEU A 228 -5.70 -7.91 -9.80
CA LEU A 228 -5.44 -8.35 -8.41
C LEU A 228 -5.02 -9.83 -8.38
N TYR A 229 -5.71 -10.69 -9.11
CA TYR A 229 -5.31 -12.10 -9.19
C TYR A 229 -3.91 -12.26 -9.80
N ARG A 230 -3.61 -11.55 -10.91
CA ARG A 230 -2.29 -11.60 -11.55
C ARG A 230 -1.18 -11.15 -10.60
N LEU A 231 -1.42 -10.06 -9.84
CA LEU A 231 -0.49 -9.58 -8.83
C LEU A 231 -0.26 -10.61 -7.72
N LEU A 232 -1.34 -11.16 -7.15
CA LEU A 232 -1.24 -12.20 -6.11
C LEU A 232 -0.50 -13.44 -6.60
N ALA A 233 -0.76 -13.89 -7.84
CA ALA A 233 -0.06 -15.02 -8.44
C ALA A 233 1.44 -14.73 -8.63
N ARG A 234 1.79 -13.54 -9.13
CA ARG A 234 3.18 -13.10 -9.25
C ARG A 234 3.90 -13.09 -7.91
N LEU A 235 3.27 -12.57 -6.85
CA LEU A 235 3.87 -12.52 -5.52
C LEU A 235 4.15 -13.91 -4.98
N ARG A 236 3.22 -14.86 -5.14
CA ARG A 236 3.40 -16.27 -4.76
C ARG A 236 4.54 -16.93 -5.54
N ASP A 237 4.59 -16.68 -6.84
CA ASP A 237 5.49 -17.43 -7.76
C ASP A 237 6.91 -16.85 -7.78
N GLU A 238 7.10 -15.53 -7.55
CA GLU A 238 8.38 -14.85 -7.69
C GLU A 238 8.99 -14.36 -6.35
N TYR A 239 8.18 -14.15 -5.30
CA TYR A 239 8.63 -13.41 -4.12
C TYR A 239 8.47 -14.15 -2.80
N THR A 240 7.28 -14.67 -2.48
CA THR A 240 7.06 -15.13 -1.11
C THR A 240 6.07 -16.27 -0.96
N SER A 241 6.35 -17.18 -0.02
CA SER A 241 5.42 -18.20 0.46
C SER A 241 4.68 -17.79 1.74
N LEU A 242 4.90 -16.57 2.25
CA LEU A 242 4.21 -16.06 3.43
C LEU A 242 2.70 -15.96 3.18
N PRO A 243 1.88 -15.99 4.23
CA PRO A 243 0.48 -15.59 4.12
C PRO A 243 0.38 -14.16 3.60
N ILE A 244 -0.47 -13.94 2.58
CA ILE A 244 -0.73 -12.60 2.02
C ILE A 244 -2.05 -12.09 2.59
N TYR A 245 -2.06 -10.83 3.01
CA TYR A 245 -3.27 -10.07 3.32
C TYR A 245 -3.48 -9.01 2.24
N VAL A 246 -4.67 -8.92 1.68
CA VAL A 246 -5.11 -7.69 1.02
C VAL A 246 -5.51 -6.73 2.13
N THR A 247 -4.59 -5.85 2.47
CA THR A 247 -4.72 -4.92 3.59
C THR A 247 -5.56 -3.70 3.25
N GLU A 248 -5.63 -3.36 1.96
CA GLU A 248 -6.58 -2.37 1.45
C GLU A 248 -7.01 -2.75 0.03
N ASN A 249 -8.32 -2.65 -0.21
CA ASN A 249 -8.93 -2.64 -1.53
C ASN A 249 -10.28 -1.94 -1.42
N GLY A 250 -10.60 -1.04 -2.32
CA GLY A 250 -11.82 -0.24 -2.26
C GLY A 250 -11.94 0.73 -3.43
N ALA A 251 -13.05 1.43 -3.49
CA ALA A 251 -13.34 2.40 -4.53
C ALA A 251 -13.93 3.69 -3.96
N ALA A 252 -13.40 4.82 -4.38
CA ALA A 252 -14.09 6.08 -4.19
C ALA A 252 -15.32 6.16 -5.09
N ALA A 253 -16.41 6.69 -4.56
CA ALA A 253 -17.63 6.94 -5.31
C ALA A 253 -18.23 8.31 -4.92
N ALA A 254 -18.99 8.91 -5.84
CA ALA A 254 -19.71 10.16 -5.61
C ALA A 254 -20.99 9.90 -4.79
N ASP A 255 -20.80 9.40 -3.58
CA ASP A 255 -21.89 8.97 -2.68
C ASP A 255 -22.80 10.14 -2.28
N LYS A 256 -24.11 9.88 -2.26
CA LYS A 256 -25.12 10.83 -1.81
C LYS A 256 -26.01 10.20 -0.76
N LEU A 257 -26.28 10.96 0.29
CA LEU A 257 -27.28 10.60 1.28
C LEU A 257 -28.67 11.08 0.78
N GLU A 258 -29.52 10.13 0.41
CA GLU A 258 -30.88 10.40 -0.08
C GLU A 258 -31.87 9.57 0.72
N ASP A 259 -32.92 10.21 1.26
CA ASP A 259 -33.95 9.54 2.09
C ASP A 259 -33.37 8.72 3.26
N GLY A 260 -32.28 9.20 3.87
CA GLY A 260 -31.62 8.54 5.00
C GLY A 260 -30.78 7.30 4.64
N ALA A 261 -30.51 7.06 3.36
CA ALA A 261 -29.72 5.94 2.86
C ALA A 261 -28.68 6.38 1.82
N VAL A 262 -27.59 5.63 1.71
CA VAL A 262 -26.59 5.77 0.65
C VAL A 262 -26.54 4.49 -0.16
N ARG A 263 -27.01 4.58 -1.41
CA ARG A 263 -27.06 3.47 -2.36
C ARG A 263 -25.82 3.45 -3.22
N ASP A 264 -24.83 2.67 -2.84
CA ASP A 264 -23.51 2.61 -3.46
C ASP A 264 -23.26 1.26 -4.18
N GLU A 265 -24.20 0.85 -5.00
CA GLU A 265 -24.13 -0.38 -5.80
C GLU A 265 -22.82 -0.52 -6.63
N PRO A 266 -22.25 0.53 -7.21
CA PRO A 266 -20.95 0.41 -7.88
C PRO A 266 -19.83 -0.08 -6.96
N ARG A 267 -19.83 0.34 -5.67
CA ARG A 267 -18.84 -0.14 -4.70
C ARG A 267 -19.06 -1.61 -4.35
N ILE A 268 -20.31 -2.05 -4.24
CA ILE A 268 -20.63 -3.47 -4.04
C ILE A 268 -20.08 -4.31 -5.20
N ARG A 269 -20.35 -3.90 -6.46
CA ARG A 269 -19.82 -4.60 -7.64
C ARG A 269 -18.30 -4.65 -7.66
N TYR A 270 -17.65 -3.53 -7.37
CA TYR A 270 -16.19 -3.44 -7.28
C TYR A 270 -15.64 -4.45 -6.27
N VAL A 271 -16.11 -4.39 -5.01
CA VAL A 271 -15.63 -5.27 -3.94
C VAL A 271 -15.92 -6.74 -4.23
N LYS A 272 -17.14 -7.04 -4.75
CA LYS A 272 -17.52 -8.41 -5.13
C LYS A 272 -16.56 -8.98 -6.17
N ALA A 273 -16.31 -8.24 -7.25
CA ALA A 273 -15.44 -8.69 -8.34
C ALA A 273 -13.98 -8.92 -7.87
N HIS A 274 -13.47 -8.09 -6.97
CA HIS A 274 -12.13 -8.29 -6.39
C HIS A 274 -12.09 -9.49 -5.42
N LEU A 275 -13.12 -9.70 -4.61
CA LEU A 275 -13.24 -10.88 -3.75
C LEU A 275 -13.33 -12.19 -4.57
N GLU A 276 -13.97 -12.16 -5.74
CA GLU A 276 -13.98 -13.31 -6.66
C GLU A 276 -12.57 -13.69 -7.11
N GLN A 277 -11.71 -12.70 -7.38
CA GLN A 277 -10.31 -12.95 -7.72
C GLN A 277 -9.49 -13.46 -6.52
N CYS A 278 -9.76 -12.96 -5.33
CA CYS A 278 -9.19 -13.49 -4.09
C CYS A 278 -9.56 -14.97 -3.89
N LEU A 279 -10.82 -15.34 -4.11
CA LEU A 279 -11.29 -16.72 -4.04
C LEU A 279 -10.65 -17.61 -5.12
N ARG A 280 -10.50 -17.08 -6.35
CA ARG A 280 -9.78 -17.77 -7.41
C ARG A 280 -8.34 -18.09 -6.99
N PHE A 281 -7.60 -17.11 -6.52
CA PHE A 281 -6.24 -17.27 -6.02
C PHE A 281 -6.14 -18.34 -4.92
N THR A 282 -7.06 -18.30 -3.96
CA THR A 282 -7.10 -19.30 -2.87
C THR A 282 -7.40 -20.70 -3.38
N ARG A 283 -8.35 -20.86 -4.32
CA ARG A 283 -8.69 -22.16 -4.94
C ARG A 283 -7.52 -22.75 -5.72
N GLU A 284 -6.65 -21.92 -6.26
CA GLU A 284 -5.43 -22.33 -6.97
C GLU A 284 -4.22 -22.52 -6.03
N GLY A 285 -4.46 -22.61 -4.72
CA GLY A 285 -3.44 -22.92 -3.71
C GLY A 285 -2.69 -21.71 -3.16
N GLY A 286 -3.12 -20.50 -3.47
CA GLY A 286 -2.57 -19.27 -2.90
C GLY A 286 -2.91 -19.11 -1.42
N ARG A 287 -1.97 -18.63 -0.63
CA ARG A 287 -2.14 -18.41 0.82
C ARG A 287 -2.66 -17.00 1.10
N LEU A 288 -3.94 -16.74 0.78
CA LEU A 288 -4.59 -15.49 1.17
C LEU A 288 -5.15 -15.64 2.59
N ALA A 289 -4.66 -14.83 3.53
CA ALA A 289 -5.01 -14.92 4.93
C ALA A 289 -6.11 -13.94 5.36
N GLY A 290 -6.35 -12.89 4.58
CA GLY A 290 -7.40 -11.91 4.88
C GLY A 290 -7.59 -10.88 3.80
N TYR A 291 -8.70 -10.14 3.92
CA TYR A 291 -9.06 -9.04 3.05
C TYR A 291 -9.71 -7.93 3.87
N TYR A 292 -9.21 -6.71 3.70
CA TYR A 292 -9.68 -5.51 4.37
C TYR A 292 -10.20 -4.50 3.35
N LEU A 293 -11.43 -4.06 3.56
CA LEU A 293 -12.04 -3.01 2.74
C LEU A 293 -11.49 -1.64 3.14
N TRP A 294 -10.96 -0.89 2.20
CA TRP A 294 -10.67 0.52 2.36
C TRP A 294 -11.87 1.36 1.92
N SER A 295 -12.47 2.13 2.83
CA SER A 295 -12.18 2.27 4.24
C SER A 295 -13.45 2.05 5.08
N PHE A 296 -13.34 2.02 6.39
CA PHE A 296 -14.51 1.87 7.26
C PHE A 296 -15.39 3.12 7.25
N LEU A 297 -14.80 4.30 7.43
CA LEU A 297 -15.49 5.59 7.42
C LEU A 297 -15.00 6.44 6.25
N ASP A 298 -15.87 7.28 5.68
CA ASP A 298 -15.39 8.39 4.87
C ASP A 298 -14.41 9.23 5.70
N ASN A 299 -13.28 9.61 5.12
CA ASN A 299 -12.20 10.30 5.84
C ASN A 299 -11.48 11.31 4.92
N PHE A 300 -10.41 11.89 5.44
CA PHE A 300 -9.54 12.80 4.71
C PHE A 300 -8.63 12.02 3.75
N GLU A 301 -8.90 12.10 2.45
CA GLU A 301 -8.16 11.40 1.40
C GLU A 301 -6.95 12.23 0.95
N TRP A 302 -5.98 12.41 1.82
CA TRP A 302 -4.67 13.03 1.59
C TRP A 302 -4.76 14.31 0.73
N ALA A 303 -4.13 14.33 -0.45
CA ALA A 303 -4.14 15.46 -1.37
C ALA A 303 -5.55 15.85 -1.88
N TRP A 304 -6.52 14.94 -1.82
CA TRP A 304 -7.90 15.17 -2.23
C TRP A 304 -8.79 15.71 -1.11
N GLY A 305 -8.28 15.77 0.12
CA GLY A 305 -9.05 16.23 1.27
C GLY A 305 -10.32 15.40 1.49
N TYR A 306 -11.44 16.05 1.69
CA TYR A 306 -12.74 15.40 1.90
C TYR A 306 -13.56 15.19 0.60
N ALA A 307 -12.96 15.45 -0.58
CA ALA A 307 -13.67 15.35 -1.85
C ALA A 307 -13.93 13.91 -2.30
N LYS A 308 -13.10 12.95 -1.87
CA LYS A 308 -13.20 11.54 -2.26
C LYS A 308 -13.70 10.69 -1.10
N ARG A 309 -14.68 9.82 -1.37
CA ARG A 309 -15.36 9.00 -0.37
C ARG A 309 -15.11 7.52 -0.62
N PHE A 310 -14.24 6.93 0.19
CA PHE A 310 -13.95 5.49 0.18
C PHE A 310 -14.71 4.69 1.24
N GLY A 311 -15.24 5.37 2.25
CA GLY A 311 -15.85 4.72 3.41
C GLY A 311 -17.00 3.76 3.06
N ALA A 312 -17.07 2.65 3.76
CA ALA A 312 -18.28 1.85 3.82
C ALA A 312 -19.40 2.54 4.62
N VAL A 313 -19.02 3.46 5.50
CA VAL A 313 -19.93 4.31 6.27
C VAL A 313 -19.78 5.76 5.81
N TYR A 314 -20.88 6.33 5.38
CA TYR A 314 -20.96 7.75 5.03
C TYR A 314 -20.79 8.60 6.28
N VAL A 315 -19.98 9.64 6.19
CA VAL A 315 -19.82 10.66 7.23
C VAL A 315 -20.31 11.99 6.68
N ASP A 316 -21.30 12.57 7.34
CA ASP A 316 -21.64 13.97 7.16
C ASP A 316 -20.54 14.80 7.86
N TYR A 317 -19.74 15.55 7.08
CA TYR A 317 -18.59 16.25 7.63
C TYR A 317 -18.95 17.51 8.45
N GLU A 318 -20.21 17.98 8.38
CA GLU A 318 -20.68 19.11 9.20
C GLU A 318 -21.20 18.63 10.54
N THR A 319 -22.06 17.59 10.52
CA THR A 319 -22.74 17.08 11.72
C THR A 319 -22.00 15.94 12.39
N LEU A 320 -21.09 15.28 11.67
CA LEU A 320 -20.38 14.05 12.04
C LEU A 320 -21.31 12.85 12.22
N GLU A 321 -22.55 12.92 11.72
CA GLU A 321 -23.43 11.77 11.65
C GLU A 321 -22.88 10.69 10.71
N ARG A 322 -23.11 9.45 11.08
CA ARG A 322 -22.58 8.27 10.38
C ARG A 322 -23.73 7.39 9.91
N THR A 323 -23.79 7.18 8.59
CA THR A 323 -24.82 6.35 7.95
C THR A 323 -24.14 5.17 7.24
N PRO A 324 -24.36 3.91 7.66
CA PRO A 324 -23.87 2.76 6.90
C PRO A 324 -24.41 2.78 5.48
N LYS A 325 -23.53 2.63 4.49
CA LYS A 325 -23.91 2.51 3.09
C LYS A 325 -24.39 1.09 2.79
N ASP A 326 -25.04 0.87 1.66
CA ASP A 326 -25.47 -0.46 1.25
C ASP A 326 -24.29 -1.44 1.14
N SER A 327 -23.12 -0.97 0.70
CA SER A 327 -21.88 -1.75 0.68
C SER A 327 -21.44 -2.22 2.07
N ALA A 328 -21.61 -1.41 3.13
CA ALA A 328 -21.29 -1.82 4.50
C ALA A 328 -22.19 -2.96 4.98
N ILE A 329 -23.48 -2.87 4.66
CA ILE A 329 -24.46 -3.89 5.03
C ILE A 329 -24.18 -5.20 4.28
N TRP A 330 -23.90 -5.09 2.97
CA TRP A 330 -23.55 -6.22 2.12
C TRP A 330 -22.24 -6.89 2.57
N TYR A 331 -21.15 -6.11 2.70
CA TYR A 331 -19.84 -6.62 3.12
C TYR A 331 -19.90 -7.24 4.53
N GLY A 332 -20.63 -6.62 5.44
CA GLY A 332 -20.86 -7.18 6.78
C GLY A 332 -21.55 -8.56 6.77
N LYS A 333 -22.42 -8.85 5.79
CA LYS A 333 -23.00 -10.18 5.58
C LYS A 333 -21.96 -11.17 5.06
N VAL A 334 -21.14 -10.76 4.09
CA VAL A 334 -20.04 -11.57 3.55
C VAL A 334 -19.05 -11.93 4.66
N ALA A 335 -18.59 -10.92 5.42
CA ALA A 335 -17.64 -11.12 6.50
C ALA A 335 -18.14 -12.07 7.61
N ARG A 336 -19.43 -12.01 7.95
CA ARG A 336 -20.01 -12.91 8.95
C ARG A 336 -20.26 -14.32 8.46
N SER A 337 -20.68 -14.47 7.20
CA SER A 337 -21.03 -15.78 6.64
C SER A 337 -19.83 -16.55 6.08
N GLY A 338 -18.77 -15.83 5.69
CA GLY A 338 -17.67 -16.39 4.90
C GLY A 338 -18.11 -16.81 3.48
N VAL A 339 -19.27 -16.33 3.02
CA VAL A 339 -19.86 -16.71 1.72
C VAL A 339 -20.05 -15.45 0.89
N LEU A 340 -19.49 -15.46 -0.33
CA LEU A 340 -19.74 -14.43 -1.33
C LEU A 340 -21.06 -14.75 -2.03
N PRO A 341 -22.08 -13.87 -1.94
CA PRO A 341 -23.36 -14.08 -2.62
C PRO A 341 -23.17 -14.07 -4.15
N PRO A 342 -24.01 -14.81 -4.88
CA PRO A 342 -23.98 -14.88 -6.34
C PRO A 342 -24.22 -13.53 -7.01
#